data_97094383439c482e053aad1af74dc54b
#
_entry.id   97094383439c482e053aad1af74dc54b
#
_cell.length_a   1.000
_cell.length_b   1.000
_cell.length_c   1.000
_cell.angle_alpha   90.00
_cell.angle_beta   90.00
_cell.angle_gamma   90.00
#
_symmetry.space_group_name_H-M   'P 1'
#
loop_
_entity.id
_entity.type
_entity.pdbx_description
1 polymer ?
#
loop_
_entity_poly.entity_id
_entity_poly.type
_entity_poly.pdbx_seq_one_letter_code
_entity_poly.pdbx_strand_id
1 'polypeptide(L)'
;MKNYILTSLFAFVALTSCNNDEYYYKTPGEITGEKIIEMVEANYYQQQCVITGFNSQPRSFYIEGQFLHLNGENGGRKVSFDLNQLLRWEYIDFTYPDVNKSYFHFTFNTK
;
A
#
# COMPACT_ATOMS: atom_id res chain seq x y z
N MET A 1 -33.82 -0.69 -35.07
CA MET A 1 -33.64 -0.70 -35.00
C MET A 1 -32.95 -0.68 -34.89
N LYS A 2 -32.87 -0.73 -34.59
CA LYS A 2 -32.49 -0.61 -34.34
C LYS A 2 -31.64 -0.55 -33.93
N ASN A 3 -31.65 -0.47 -33.56
CA ASN A 3 -31.11 -0.32 -33.24
C ASN A 3 -30.33 -0.16 -32.86
N TYR A 4 -30.27 -0.02 -32.64
CA TYR A 4 -29.82 0.25 -32.41
C TYR A 4 -29.09 0.52 -31.86
N ILE A 5 -29.37 0.53 -31.77
CA ILE A 5 -29.02 0.87 -31.37
C ILE A 5 -28.21 1.02 -30.87
N LEU A 6 -28.33 0.95 -30.55
CA LEU A 6 -27.81 1.23 -30.27
C LEU A 6 -26.93 1.43 -29.89
N THR A 7 -27.05 1.44 -29.75
CA THR A 7 -26.42 1.74 -29.50
C THR A 7 -25.60 1.90 -29.03
N SER A 8 -25.94 1.94 -28.91
CA SER A 8 -25.45 2.22 -28.52
C SER A 8 -24.66 2.24 -27.97
N LEU A 9 -24.86 2.03 -27.67
CA LEU A 9 -24.37 2.18 -27.28
C LEU A 9 -23.49 2.16 -26.84
N PHE A 10 -23.57 2.11 -26.65
CA PHE A 10 -22.93 2.26 -26.46
C PHE A 10 -22.08 2.49 -26.06
N ALA A 11 -22.40 2.53 -26.02
CA ALA A 11 -21.84 2.92 -25.71
C ALA A 11 -21.14 3.09 -25.31
N PHE A 12 -21.27 2.97 -25.11
CA PHE A 12 -20.78 3.23 -24.86
C PHE A 12 -19.98 3.54 -24.36
N VAL A 13 -20.27 3.49 -24.24
CA VAL A 13 -19.64 3.91 -23.89
C VAL A 13 -18.90 4.19 -23.53
N ALA A 14 -19.12 4.25 -23.40
CA ALA A 14 -18.54 4.64 -23.10
C ALA A 14 -17.89 4.81 -22.86
N LEU A 15 -18.09 4.84 -22.71
CA LEU A 15 -17.51 5.13 -22.58
C LEU A 15 -16.78 5.60 -22.31
N THR A 16 -16.98 5.79 -22.11
CA THR A 16 -16.34 6.26 -21.89
C THR A 16 -15.58 6.67 -21.52
N SER A 17 -15.73 7.08 -21.23
CA SER A 17 -15.14 7.36 -20.86
C SER A 17 -14.36 7.51 -20.57
N CYS A 18 -14.36 7.52 -20.29
CA CYS A 18 -13.65 7.48 -19.99
C CYS A 18 -12.95 7.60 -19.76
N ASN A 19 -13.15 7.94 -19.41
CA ASN A 19 -12.39 7.92 -19.23
C ASN A 19 -11.08 7.88 -19.22
N ASN A 20 -10.77 8.42 -18.85
CA ASN A 20 -9.35 8.55 -18.66
C ASN A 20 -8.78 7.77 -17.56
N ASP A 21 -9.55 7.55 -16.56
CA ASP A 21 -9.20 6.72 -15.45
C ASP A 21 -8.83 5.34 -15.88
N GLU A 22 -9.39 4.92 -16.96
CA GLU A 22 -9.12 3.57 -17.42
C GLU A 22 -7.69 3.41 -17.92
N TYR A 23 -6.98 4.50 -18.09
CA TYR A 23 -5.60 4.42 -18.54
C TYR A 23 -4.60 4.63 -17.43
N TYR A 24 -5.08 4.77 -16.22
CA TYR A 24 -4.19 4.87 -15.09
C TYR A 24 -3.87 3.48 -14.58
N TYR A 25 -2.60 3.13 -14.62
CA TYR A 25 -2.16 1.83 -14.12
C TYR A 25 -1.39 2.03 -12.84
N LYS A 26 -1.83 1.33 -11.81
CA LYS A 26 -1.13 1.41 -10.52
C LYS A 26 0.22 0.74 -10.63
N THR A 27 1.21 1.32 -9.98
CA THR A 27 2.52 0.70 -9.95
C THR A 27 2.46 -0.49 -8.98
N PRO A 28 3.42 -1.43 -9.10
CA PRO A 28 3.47 -2.54 -8.15
C PRO A 28 3.51 -2.07 -6.70
N GLY A 29 4.20 -0.95 -6.43
CA GLY A 29 4.26 -0.41 -5.08
C GLY A 29 2.92 0.07 -4.59
N GLU A 30 2.12 0.69 -5.47
CA GLU A 30 0.78 1.13 -5.09
C GLU A 30 -0.10 -0.06 -4.76
N ILE A 31 -0.01 -1.12 -5.56
CA ILE A 31 -0.81 -2.32 -5.34
C ILE A 31 -0.42 -2.96 -4.01
N THR A 32 0.87 -3.07 -3.76
CA THR A 32 1.37 -3.62 -2.50
C THR A 32 0.92 -2.79 -1.32
N GLY A 33 0.99 -1.46 -1.45
CA GLY A 33 0.55 -0.56 -0.39
C GLY A 33 -0.91 -0.76 -0.04
N GLU A 34 -1.76 -0.87 -1.06
CA GLU A 34 -3.19 -1.11 -0.83
C GLU A 34 -3.41 -2.44 -0.12
N LYS A 35 -2.66 -3.46 -0.53
CA LYS A 35 -2.81 -4.78 0.08
C LYS A 35 -2.41 -4.75 1.55
N ILE A 36 -1.34 -4.05 1.87
CA ILE A 36 -0.90 -3.95 3.26
C ILE A 36 -1.96 -3.26 4.11
N ILE A 37 -2.53 -2.17 3.60
CA ILE A 37 -3.56 -1.43 4.33
C ILE A 37 -4.80 -2.31 4.51
N GLU A 38 -5.19 -3.05 3.48
CA GLU A 38 -6.33 -3.95 3.60
C GLU A 38 -6.09 -4.99 4.69
N MET A 39 -4.89 -5.53 4.76
CA MET A 39 -4.56 -6.53 5.77
C MET A 39 -4.56 -5.94 7.17
N VAL A 40 -4.09 -4.72 7.32
CA VAL A 40 -4.13 -4.05 8.60
C VAL A 40 -5.57 -3.92 9.07
N GLU A 41 -6.45 -3.47 8.18
CA GLU A 41 -7.84 -3.24 8.54
C GLU A 41 -8.60 -4.54 8.78
N ALA A 42 -8.35 -5.55 7.94
CA ALA A 42 -9.09 -6.79 8.05
C ALA A 42 -8.67 -7.64 9.23
N ASN A 43 -7.41 -7.57 9.62
CA ASN A 43 -6.85 -8.44 10.65
C ASN A 43 -6.45 -7.70 11.91
N TYR A 44 -6.70 -6.41 11.97
CA TYR A 44 -6.32 -5.58 13.12
C TYR A 44 -4.83 -5.68 13.42
N TYR A 45 -4.03 -5.75 12.36
CA TYR A 45 -2.58 -5.81 12.52
C TYR A 45 -2.04 -4.49 13.08
N GLN A 46 -0.93 -4.59 13.77
CA GLN A 46 -0.26 -3.39 14.29
C GLN A 46 0.39 -2.65 13.13
N GLN A 47 0.09 -1.37 13.03
CA GLN A 47 0.63 -0.56 11.92
C GLN A 47 1.96 0.04 12.33
N GLN A 48 2.93 -0.82 12.50
CA GLN A 48 4.29 -0.45 12.82
C GLN A 48 5.22 -1.39 12.08
N CYS A 49 6.44 -0.96 11.84
CA CYS A 49 7.35 -1.75 11.02
C CYS A 49 8.81 -1.59 11.41
N VAL A 50 9.58 -2.59 11.02
CA VAL A 50 11.03 -2.56 11.05
C VAL A 50 11.49 -2.65 9.61
N ILE A 51 12.43 -1.80 9.23
CA ILE A 51 12.99 -1.79 7.88
C ILE A 51 14.43 -2.23 7.97
N THR A 52 14.76 -3.29 7.23
CA THR A 52 16.10 -3.86 7.25
C THR A 52 17.15 -2.79 6.96
N GLY A 53 18.12 -2.66 7.86
CA GLY A 53 19.21 -1.72 7.68
C GLY A 53 18.88 -0.30 8.10
N PHE A 54 17.66 -0.05 8.57
CA PHE A 54 17.26 1.31 8.94
C PHE A 54 16.89 1.44 10.41
N ASN A 55 15.94 0.63 10.88
CA ASN A 55 15.53 0.68 12.28
C ASN A 55 15.44 -0.72 12.84
N SER A 56 15.73 -0.86 14.12
CA SER A 56 15.65 -2.16 14.79
C SER A 56 14.44 -2.26 15.69
N GLN A 57 13.85 -1.14 16.06
CA GLN A 57 12.65 -1.12 16.89
C GLN A 57 11.47 -0.72 16.02
N PRO A 58 10.31 -1.37 16.20
CA PRO A 58 9.15 -1.02 15.38
C PRO A 58 8.77 0.44 15.52
N ARG A 59 8.46 1.06 14.40
CA ARG A 59 8.00 2.45 14.35
C ARG A 59 6.72 2.49 13.56
N SER A 60 5.80 3.36 13.97
CA SER A 60 4.55 3.48 13.26
C SER A 60 4.78 4.05 11.87
N PHE A 61 3.92 3.65 10.95
CA PHE A 61 4.05 4.08 9.56
C PHE A 61 2.67 4.31 8.98
N TYR A 62 2.65 4.96 7.84
CA TYR A 62 1.45 5.03 7.03
C TYR A 62 1.86 4.95 5.56
N ILE A 63 0.91 4.60 4.72
CA ILE A 63 1.16 4.42 3.30
C ILE A 63 0.33 5.42 2.53
N GLU A 64 0.96 6.06 1.56
CA GLU A 64 0.31 7.04 0.72
C GLU A 64 0.75 6.77 -0.71
N GLY A 65 -0.16 6.26 -1.53
CA GLY A 65 0.19 5.85 -2.88
C GLY A 65 1.23 4.75 -2.86
N GLN A 66 2.36 4.99 -3.47
CA GLN A 66 3.45 4.01 -3.53
C GLN A 66 4.50 4.23 -2.45
N PHE A 67 4.25 5.17 -1.53
CA PHE A 67 5.26 5.52 -0.53
C PHE A 67 4.84 5.07 0.85
N LEU A 68 5.80 4.51 1.57
CA LEU A 68 5.66 4.18 2.97
C LEU A 68 6.39 5.26 3.75
N HIS A 69 5.70 5.86 4.71
CA HIS A 69 6.26 6.93 5.51
C HIS A 69 6.41 6.47 6.95
N LEU A 70 7.61 6.59 7.49
CA LEU A 70 7.82 6.34 8.91
C LEU A 70 7.61 7.64 9.65
N ASN A 71 6.85 7.56 10.73
CA ASN A 71 6.67 8.72 11.59
C ASN A 71 7.97 8.98 12.35
N GLY A 72 8.29 10.26 12.56
CA GLY A 72 9.47 10.61 13.30
C GLY A 72 9.31 10.28 14.77
N GLU A 73 10.42 9.94 15.41
CA GLU A 73 10.42 9.71 16.84
C GLU A 73 10.71 11.02 17.53
N ASN A 74 9.94 11.31 18.59
CA ASN A 74 10.19 12.48 19.42
C ASN A 74 10.33 13.74 18.60
N GLY A 75 9.49 13.90 17.58
CA GLY A 75 9.54 15.07 16.74
C GLY A 75 10.61 15.02 15.68
N GLY A 76 11.24 13.88 15.50
CA GLY A 76 12.27 13.71 14.48
C GLY A 76 11.69 13.74 13.07
N ARG A 77 12.59 13.67 12.10
CA ARG A 77 12.18 13.75 10.71
C ARG A 77 11.43 12.53 10.25
N LYS A 78 10.48 12.76 9.35
CA LYS A 78 9.80 11.68 8.67
C LYS A 78 10.70 11.19 7.55
N VAL A 79 10.63 9.89 7.31
CA VAL A 79 11.42 9.25 6.26
C VAL A 79 10.46 8.45 5.39
N SER A 80 10.69 8.49 4.09
CA SER A 80 9.81 7.82 3.14
C SER A 80 10.57 6.79 2.34
N PHE A 81 9.89 5.70 2.01
CA PHE A 81 10.45 4.62 1.20
C PHE A 81 9.50 4.33 0.05
N ASP A 82 10.06 4.09 -1.12
CA ASP A 82 9.30 3.81 -2.31
C ASP A 82 8.98 2.31 -2.35
N LEU A 83 7.71 1.97 -2.26
CA LEU A 83 7.29 0.57 -2.27
C LEU A 83 7.59 -0.13 -3.58
N ASN A 84 7.84 0.63 -4.65
CA ASN A 84 8.29 0.02 -5.90
C ASN A 84 9.67 -0.59 -5.76
N GLN A 85 10.42 -0.21 -4.71
CA GLN A 85 11.73 -0.78 -4.43
C GLN A 85 11.68 -1.85 -3.36
N LEU A 86 10.49 -2.24 -2.95
CA LEU A 86 10.32 -3.26 -1.93
C LEU A 86 10.67 -4.62 -2.51
N LEU A 87 11.59 -5.34 -1.85
CA LEU A 87 11.98 -6.67 -2.28
C LEU A 87 11.10 -7.74 -1.65
N ARG A 88 10.77 -7.56 -0.38
CA ARG A 88 9.88 -8.50 0.30
C ARG A 88 9.37 -7.88 1.58
N TRP A 89 8.29 -8.46 2.10
CA TRP A 89 7.73 -8.02 3.36
C TRP A 89 6.99 -9.18 4.00
N GLU A 90 6.84 -9.10 5.33
CA GLU A 90 6.12 -10.10 6.09
C GLU A 90 5.59 -9.46 7.36
N TYR A 91 4.59 -10.07 7.95
CA TYR A 91 4.07 -9.61 9.22
C TYR A 91 4.52 -10.56 10.31
N ILE A 92 5.22 -10.04 11.30
CA ILE A 92 5.72 -10.82 12.43
C ILE A 92 4.68 -10.70 13.53
N ASP A 93 4.00 -11.79 13.82
CA ASP A 93 2.86 -11.79 14.71
C ASP A 93 3.24 -12.39 16.06
N PHE A 94 2.99 -11.65 17.12
CA PHE A 94 3.20 -12.14 18.47
C PHE A 94 1.86 -12.48 19.10
N THR A 95 1.83 -13.58 19.87
CA THR A 95 0.60 -14.01 20.51
C THR A 95 0.35 -13.20 21.78
N TYR A 96 -0.91 -13.26 22.23
CA TYR A 96 -1.31 -12.62 23.46
C TYR A 96 -0.41 -13.11 24.61
N PRO A 97 0.05 -12.23 25.52
CA PRO A 97 -0.36 -10.82 25.65
C PRO A 97 0.50 -9.85 24.86
N ASP A 98 1.42 -10.33 24.05
CA ASP A 98 2.39 -9.46 23.38
C ASP A 98 1.98 -9.05 21.98
N VAL A 99 0.68 -9.12 21.68
CA VAL A 99 0.21 -8.83 20.32
C VAL A 99 0.59 -7.42 19.87
N ASN A 100 0.71 -6.49 20.78
CA ASN A 100 1.05 -5.11 20.43
C ASN A 100 2.51 -4.96 20.03
N LYS A 101 3.31 -6.02 20.16
CA LYS A 101 4.69 -6.01 19.68
C LYS A 101 4.82 -6.49 18.26
N SER A 102 3.73 -6.96 17.67
CA SER A 102 3.73 -7.43 16.28
C SER A 102 4.06 -6.28 15.34
N TYR A 103 4.69 -6.60 14.23
CA TYR A 103 5.11 -5.56 13.30
C TYR A 103 5.30 -6.13 11.90
N PHE A 104 5.30 -5.24 10.92
CA PHE A 104 5.67 -5.58 9.54
C PHE A 104 7.18 -5.47 9.41
N HIS A 105 7.76 -6.36 8.64
CA HIS A 105 9.19 -6.31 8.34
C HIS A 105 9.34 -6.10 6.84
N PHE A 106 9.96 -4.99 6.46
CA PHE A 106 10.16 -4.63 5.07
C PHE A 106 11.63 -4.66 4.71
N THR A 107 11.93 -5.17 3.53
CA THR A 107 13.29 -5.16 3.00
C THR A 107 13.25 -4.51 1.64
N PHE A 108 13.96 -3.41 1.50
CA PHE A 108 13.99 -2.62 0.26
C PHE A 108 15.29 -2.84 -0.48
N ASN A 109 15.22 -2.59 -1.78
CA ASN A 109 16.42 -2.58 -2.62
C ASN A 109 17.25 -1.39 -2.21
N THR A 110 18.52 -1.62 -1.89
CA THR A 110 19.40 -0.56 -1.38
C THR A 110 20.28 0.04 -2.44
N LYS A 111 20.08 -0.32 -3.69
CA LYS A 111 20.94 0.17 -4.76
C LYS A 111 20.70 1.63 -5.05
#